data_2b988584a53e04defea8ef9b1cc0bde8
#
_entry.id   2b988584a53e04defea8ef9b1cc0bde8
#
_cell.length_a   1.000
_cell.length_b   1.000
_cell.length_c   1.000
_cell.angle_alpha   90.00
_cell.angle_beta   90.00
_cell.angle_gamma   90.00
#
_symmetry.space_group_name_H-M   'P 1'
#
loop_
_entity.id
_entity.type
_entity.pdbx_description
1 polymer ?
#
loop_
_entity_poly.entity_id
_entity_poly.type
_entity_poly.pdbx_seq_one_letter_code
_entity_poly.pdbx_strand_id
1 'polypeptide(L)'
;RREAEILTLENNYHTVVKENKHMDVLLDHLPIGYFRIRLLYDSDGRAIDYLFLSVNRAAQQIVGIEPDAYIGKTARETGHPVDAHIDKLAHIRLGNYKTDEWFAKKTRRHCRSFLYNTPNDGSEIVILILDITDAITAHKALDEQEKLLRNIIQNAPVGIEIYNDRGRLIDINTCDLEMFGVKDPGKIRGLNLFDNPNFPEETKIRI
;
A
#
# COMPACT_ATOMS: atom_id res chain seq x y z
N ARG A 1 40.93 12.35 -35.75
CA ARG A 1 39.59 11.70 -35.83
C ARG A 1 39.44 10.65 -34.73
N ARG A 2 40.35 9.68 -34.59
CA ARG A 2 40.35 8.66 -33.53
C ARG A 2 40.47 9.25 -32.11
N GLU A 3 41.33 10.25 -31.91
CA GLU A 3 41.48 10.89 -30.59
C GLU A 3 40.21 11.64 -30.14
N ALA A 4 39.51 12.30 -31.06
CA ALA A 4 38.24 12.97 -30.78
C ALA A 4 37.12 11.98 -30.45
N GLU A 5 37.10 10.80 -31.09
CA GLU A 5 36.16 9.73 -30.79
C GLU A 5 36.41 9.12 -29.38
N ILE A 6 37.69 8.90 -29.03
CA ILE A 6 38.08 8.40 -27.70
C ILE A 6 37.66 9.39 -26.61
N LEU A 7 37.97 10.69 -26.79
CA LEU A 7 37.59 11.72 -25.83
C LEU A 7 36.07 11.85 -25.65
N THR A 8 35.33 11.68 -26.74
CA THR A 8 33.85 11.68 -26.68
C THR A 8 33.31 10.47 -25.93
N LEU A 9 33.89 9.29 -26.14
CA LEU A 9 33.53 8.06 -25.40
C LEU A 9 33.87 8.16 -23.91
N GLU A 10 35.04 8.70 -23.57
CA GLU A 10 35.45 8.93 -22.18
C GLU A 10 34.52 9.92 -21.47
N ASN A 11 34.17 11.05 -22.12
CA ASN A 11 33.23 12.01 -21.57
C ASN A 11 31.83 11.43 -21.40
N ASN A 12 31.32 10.66 -22.35
CA ASN A 12 30.06 9.98 -22.26
C ASN A 12 30.05 8.95 -21.10
N TYR A 13 31.15 8.17 -21.00
CA TYR A 13 31.32 7.20 -19.90
C TYR A 13 31.31 7.90 -18.54
N HIS A 14 32.04 8.99 -18.36
CA HIS A 14 32.05 9.76 -17.13
C HIS A 14 30.70 10.37 -16.79
N THR A 15 29.95 10.82 -17.79
CA THR A 15 28.62 11.35 -17.63
C THR A 15 27.64 10.26 -17.13
N VAL A 16 27.64 9.10 -17.80
CA VAL A 16 26.79 7.95 -17.42
C VAL A 16 27.14 7.44 -16.03
N VAL A 17 28.42 7.35 -15.67
CA VAL A 17 28.85 6.93 -14.32
C VAL A 17 28.39 7.93 -13.26
N LYS A 18 28.46 9.23 -13.55
CA LYS A 18 28.00 10.29 -12.64
C LYS A 18 26.49 10.27 -12.46
N GLU A 19 25.72 10.07 -13.53
CA GLU A 19 24.27 9.96 -13.48
C GLU A 19 23.82 8.70 -12.70
N ASN A 20 24.49 7.57 -12.90
CA ASN A 20 24.20 6.34 -12.15
C ASN A 20 24.48 6.53 -10.65
N LYS A 21 25.62 7.14 -10.27
CA LYS A 21 25.89 7.46 -8.85
C LYS A 21 24.86 8.41 -8.25
N HIS A 22 24.40 9.38 -9.02
CA HIS A 22 23.37 10.30 -8.56
C HIS A 22 22.05 9.58 -8.32
N MET A 23 21.67 8.66 -9.20
CA MET A 23 20.50 7.82 -9.07
C MET A 23 20.57 6.93 -7.82
N ASP A 24 21.72 6.27 -7.58
CA ASP A 24 21.94 5.43 -6.41
C ASP A 24 21.77 6.24 -5.10
N VAL A 25 22.33 7.45 -5.05
CA VAL A 25 22.17 8.36 -3.90
C VAL A 25 20.69 8.74 -3.70
N LEU A 26 19.96 9.03 -4.76
CA LEU A 26 18.52 9.34 -4.66
C LEU A 26 17.72 8.13 -4.16
N LEU A 27 17.99 6.95 -4.68
CA LEU A 27 17.31 5.71 -4.27
C LEU A 27 17.57 5.38 -2.79
N ASP A 28 18.79 5.66 -2.29
CA ASP A 28 19.13 5.43 -0.89
C ASP A 28 18.43 6.38 0.10
N HIS A 29 18.02 7.57 -0.37
CA HIS A 29 17.29 8.54 0.45
C HIS A 29 15.78 8.38 0.40
N LEU A 30 15.25 7.54 -0.50
CA LEU A 30 13.81 7.26 -0.55
C LEU A 30 13.40 6.35 0.62
N PRO A 31 12.27 6.63 1.30
CA PRO A 31 11.73 5.77 2.35
C PRO A 31 11.00 4.55 1.77
N ILE A 32 11.43 4.06 0.63
CA ILE A 32 10.85 2.95 -0.12
C ILE A 32 11.96 1.93 -0.37
N GLY A 33 11.75 0.68 0.00
CA GLY A 33 12.66 -0.41 -0.32
C GLY A 33 12.74 -0.59 -1.84
N TYR A 34 13.96 -0.58 -2.36
CA TYR A 34 14.24 -0.75 -3.79
C TYR A 34 15.11 -1.97 -4.00
N PHE A 35 14.72 -2.81 -4.96
CA PHE A 35 15.50 -3.93 -5.45
C PHE A 35 15.51 -3.89 -6.97
N ARG A 36 16.66 -4.17 -7.56
CA ARG A 36 16.79 -4.52 -8.97
C ARG A 36 17.38 -5.91 -9.05
N ILE A 37 16.66 -6.80 -9.72
CA ILE A 37 17.04 -8.20 -9.88
C ILE A 37 17.06 -8.55 -11.35
N ARG A 38 17.84 -9.60 -11.71
CA ARG A 38 17.87 -10.17 -13.06
C ARG A 38 17.47 -11.64 -12.97
N LEU A 39 16.48 -12.03 -13.75
CA LEU A 39 16.05 -13.40 -13.86
C LEU A 39 17.12 -14.25 -14.54
N LEU A 40 17.34 -15.44 -14.03
CA LEU A 40 18.22 -16.45 -14.58
C LEU A 40 17.37 -17.59 -15.16
N TYR A 41 17.70 -17.99 -16.38
CA TYR A 41 16.94 -18.96 -17.13
C TYR A 41 17.77 -20.23 -17.37
N ASP A 42 17.08 -21.38 -17.42
CA ASP A 42 17.67 -22.65 -17.87
C ASP A 42 17.74 -22.74 -19.41
N SER A 43 18.23 -23.87 -19.92
CA SER A 43 18.33 -24.14 -21.36
C SER A 43 16.96 -24.18 -22.09
N ASP A 44 15.89 -24.41 -21.36
CA ASP A 44 14.53 -24.47 -21.90
C ASP A 44 13.81 -23.11 -21.83
N GLY A 45 14.52 -22.06 -21.36
CA GLY A 45 14.00 -20.70 -21.23
C GLY A 45 13.06 -20.51 -20.04
N ARG A 46 13.12 -21.40 -19.05
CA ARG A 46 12.35 -21.25 -17.80
C ARG A 46 13.17 -20.48 -16.78
N ALA A 47 12.58 -19.52 -16.12
CA ALA A 47 13.23 -18.83 -15.02
C ALA A 47 13.43 -19.78 -13.82
N ILE A 48 14.67 -19.91 -13.36
CA ILE A 48 15.05 -20.86 -12.31
C ILE A 48 15.61 -20.20 -11.05
N ASP A 49 16.09 -18.95 -11.16
CA ASP A 49 16.65 -18.16 -10.06
C ASP A 49 16.67 -16.69 -10.46
N TYR A 50 17.15 -15.82 -9.59
CA TYR A 50 17.43 -14.43 -9.92
C TYR A 50 18.64 -13.89 -9.15
N LEU A 51 19.38 -12.97 -9.79
CA LEU A 51 20.54 -12.29 -9.26
C LEU A 51 20.13 -10.94 -8.70
N PHE A 52 20.57 -10.59 -7.50
CA PHE A 52 20.41 -9.26 -6.95
C PHE A 52 21.44 -8.30 -7.55
N LEU A 53 20.98 -7.30 -8.30
CA LEU A 53 21.81 -6.29 -8.92
C LEU A 53 21.99 -5.04 -8.06
N SER A 54 20.93 -4.64 -7.37
CA SER A 54 20.93 -3.47 -6.49
C SER A 54 19.88 -3.61 -5.41
N VAL A 55 20.21 -3.15 -4.20
CA VAL A 55 19.34 -3.10 -3.03
C VAL A 55 19.66 -1.80 -2.30
N ASN A 56 18.66 -0.97 -1.97
CA ASN A 56 18.91 0.27 -1.26
C ASN A 56 18.83 0.08 0.28
N ARG A 57 19.27 1.12 0.99
CA ARG A 57 19.28 1.12 2.47
C ARG A 57 17.88 1.01 3.07
N ALA A 58 16.85 1.57 2.45
CA ALA A 58 15.48 1.47 2.95
C ALA A 58 14.97 0.03 2.95
N ALA A 59 15.40 -0.81 1.99
CA ALA A 59 15.08 -2.24 1.98
C ALA A 59 15.58 -2.97 3.23
N GLN A 60 16.77 -2.61 3.74
CA GLN A 60 17.29 -3.14 5.01
C GLN A 60 16.35 -2.83 6.17
N GLN A 61 15.89 -1.59 6.27
CA GLN A 61 15.01 -1.14 7.36
C GLN A 61 13.61 -1.76 7.27
N ILE A 62 13.08 -1.92 6.05
CA ILE A 62 11.71 -2.40 5.83
C ILE A 62 11.63 -3.92 5.93
N VAL A 63 12.55 -4.65 5.28
CA VAL A 63 12.48 -6.13 5.19
C VAL A 63 13.61 -6.85 5.90
N GLY A 64 14.60 -6.13 6.40
CA GLY A 64 15.71 -6.69 7.16
C GLY A 64 16.77 -7.38 6.31
N ILE A 65 16.95 -6.94 5.06
CA ILE A 65 17.93 -7.47 4.12
C ILE A 65 19.15 -6.54 4.10
N GLU A 66 20.33 -7.08 4.43
CA GLU A 66 21.60 -6.34 4.34
C GLU A 66 22.04 -6.25 2.87
N PRO A 67 22.15 -5.05 2.26
CA PRO A 67 22.48 -4.91 0.84
C PRO A 67 23.75 -5.67 0.43
N ASP A 68 24.84 -5.52 1.18
CA ASP A 68 26.13 -6.16 0.90
C ASP A 68 26.09 -7.70 0.96
N ALA A 69 25.13 -8.26 1.69
CA ALA A 69 24.94 -9.70 1.77
C ALA A 69 24.19 -10.28 0.56
N TYR A 70 23.49 -9.43 -0.20
CA TYR A 70 22.64 -9.84 -1.32
C TYR A 70 23.19 -9.43 -2.69
N ILE A 71 23.71 -8.21 -2.82
CA ILE A 71 24.21 -7.69 -4.12
C ILE A 71 25.29 -8.63 -4.70
N GLY A 72 25.11 -8.99 -5.97
CA GLY A 72 25.99 -9.90 -6.70
C GLY A 72 25.78 -11.38 -6.41
N LYS A 73 24.79 -11.76 -5.57
CA LYS A 73 24.44 -13.14 -5.28
C LYS A 73 23.08 -13.50 -5.85
N THR A 74 22.88 -14.80 -6.07
CA THR A 74 21.57 -15.31 -6.47
C THR A 74 20.65 -15.45 -5.26
N ALA A 75 19.35 -15.55 -5.52
CA ALA A 75 18.37 -15.71 -4.46
C ALA A 75 18.60 -17.02 -3.67
N ARG A 76 19.00 -18.11 -4.35
CA ARG A 76 19.34 -19.38 -3.68
C ARG A 76 20.56 -19.26 -2.77
N GLU A 77 21.59 -18.55 -3.21
CA GLU A 77 22.80 -18.30 -2.39
C GLU A 77 22.51 -17.48 -1.13
N THR A 78 21.51 -16.61 -1.16
CA THR A 78 21.09 -15.82 0.00
C THR A 78 20.08 -16.52 0.89
N GLY A 79 19.64 -17.73 0.52
CA GLY A 79 18.61 -18.48 1.22
C GLY A 79 17.20 -17.90 1.03
N HIS A 80 17.01 -17.03 0.03
CA HIS A 80 15.68 -16.50 -0.30
C HIS A 80 14.81 -17.59 -0.96
N PRO A 81 13.51 -17.69 -0.62
CA PRO A 81 12.64 -18.75 -1.13
C PRO A 81 12.27 -18.52 -2.60
N VAL A 82 13.13 -18.94 -3.53
CA VAL A 82 12.99 -18.75 -4.98
C VAL A 82 11.69 -19.34 -5.48
N ASP A 83 11.41 -20.60 -5.14
CA ASP A 83 10.29 -21.36 -5.70
C ASP A 83 8.92 -20.75 -5.39
N ALA A 84 8.82 -19.95 -4.31
CA ALA A 84 7.59 -19.24 -3.96
C ALA A 84 7.35 -17.97 -4.82
N HIS A 85 8.38 -17.46 -5.49
CA HIS A 85 8.32 -16.14 -6.15
C HIS A 85 8.65 -16.18 -7.63
N ILE A 86 9.42 -17.17 -8.10
CA ILE A 86 9.99 -17.19 -9.46
C ILE A 86 8.92 -17.13 -10.56
N ASP A 87 7.84 -17.92 -10.44
CA ASP A 87 6.75 -17.93 -11.39
C ASP A 87 6.04 -16.58 -11.46
N LYS A 88 5.87 -15.92 -10.32
CA LYS A 88 5.24 -14.61 -10.23
C LYS A 88 6.08 -13.54 -10.93
N LEU A 89 7.40 -13.60 -10.76
CA LEU A 89 8.37 -12.69 -11.37
C LEU A 89 8.46 -12.92 -12.88
N ALA A 90 8.55 -14.17 -13.32
CA ALA A 90 8.68 -14.55 -14.72
C ALA A 90 7.46 -14.14 -15.58
N HIS A 91 6.28 -14.02 -14.96
CA HIS A 91 5.05 -13.67 -15.69
C HIS A 91 4.73 -12.16 -15.68
N ILE A 92 5.64 -11.30 -15.23
CA ILE A 92 5.44 -9.85 -15.32
C ILE A 92 5.73 -9.41 -16.75
N ARG A 93 4.69 -9.01 -17.47
CA ARG A 93 4.85 -8.51 -18.85
C ARG A 93 5.52 -7.14 -18.87
N LEU A 94 6.30 -6.91 -19.92
CA LEU A 94 6.94 -5.62 -20.17
C LEU A 94 5.92 -4.47 -20.13
N GLY A 95 6.24 -3.41 -19.40
CA GLY A 95 5.38 -2.23 -19.24
C GLY A 95 4.22 -2.39 -18.27
N ASN A 96 4.01 -3.60 -17.71
CA ASN A 96 3.01 -3.85 -16.68
C ASN A 96 3.66 -3.96 -15.30
N TYR A 97 2.85 -3.75 -14.27
CA TYR A 97 3.28 -3.98 -12.88
C TYR A 97 2.33 -4.95 -12.18
N LYS A 98 2.84 -5.63 -11.17
CA LYS A 98 2.04 -6.41 -10.21
C LYS A 98 2.21 -5.81 -8.82
N THR A 99 1.15 -5.90 -8.03
CA THR A 99 1.17 -5.52 -6.61
C THR A 99 0.92 -6.74 -5.74
N ASP A 100 1.48 -6.71 -4.55
CA ASP A 100 1.28 -7.74 -3.54
C ASP A 100 1.39 -7.13 -2.14
N GLU A 101 0.55 -7.60 -1.21
CA GLU A 101 0.65 -7.23 0.20
C GLU A 101 1.06 -8.43 1.02
N TRP A 102 2.01 -8.23 1.91
CA TRP A 102 2.58 -9.30 2.72
C TRP A 102 3.15 -8.78 4.03
N PHE A 103 3.46 -9.69 4.95
CA PHE A 103 4.02 -9.35 6.25
C PHE A 103 5.49 -9.77 6.33
N ALA A 104 6.38 -8.78 6.53
CA ALA A 104 7.80 -8.99 6.75
C ALA A 104 8.04 -9.48 8.18
N LYS A 105 8.15 -10.79 8.39
CA LYS A 105 8.26 -11.40 9.71
C LYS A 105 9.46 -10.90 10.52
N LYS A 106 10.60 -10.67 9.87
CA LYS A 106 11.85 -10.25 10.52
C LYS A 106 11.74 -8.84 11.13
N THR A 107 11.12 -7.93 10.43
CA THR A 107 10.95 -6.52 10.87
C THR A 107 9.57 -6.24 11.46
N ARG A 108 8.64 -7.21 11.38
CA ARG A 108 7.25 -7.10 11.82
C ARG A 108 6.51 -5.95 11.15
N ARG A 109 6.72 -5.77 9.84
CA ARG A 109 6.11 -4.71 9.04
C ARG A 109 5.15 -5.27 8.01
N HIS A 110 4.06 -4.57 7.78
CA HIS A 110 3.18 -4.80 6.64
C HIS A 110 3.73 -4.07 5.43
N CYS A 111 3.90 -4.81 4.35
CA CYS A 111 4.55 -4.31 3.14
C CYS A 111 3.61 -4.42 1.95
N ARG A 112 3.67 -3.42 1.06
CA ARG A 112 3.10 -3.50 -0.28
C ARG A 112 4.24 -3.43 -1.28
N SER A 113 4.35 -4.42 -2.14
CA SER A 113 5.35 -4.46 -3.21
C SER A 113 4.74 -4.13 -4.57
N PHE A 114 5.53 -3.44 -5.38
CA PHE A 114 5.26 -3.15 -6.78
C PHE A 114 6.39 -3.73 -7.60
N LEU A 115 6.06 -4.59 -8.55
CA LEU A 115 7.02 -5.33 -9.36
C LEU A 115 6.88 -4.88 -10.82
N TYR A 116 7.95 -4.34 -11.38
CA TYR A 116 8.02 -3.85 -12.76
C TYR A 116 9.02 -4.64 -13.56
N ASN A 117 8.65 -5.01 -14.78
CA ASN A 117 9.61 -5.50 -15.76
C ASN A 117 10.17 -4.31 -16.55
N THR A 118 11.51 -4.18 -16.58
CA THR A 118 12.19 -3.08 -17.28
C THR A 118 12.30 -3.35 -18.78
N PRO A 119 12.28 -2.31 -19.63
CA PRO A 119 12.25 -2.49 -21.08
C PRO A 119 13.58 -2.93 -21.73
N ASN A 120 14.65 -3.17 -20.96
CA ASN A 120 15.97 -3.43 -21.54
C ASN A 120 16.04 -4.74 -22.33
N ASP A 121 15.88 -5.88 -21.67
CA ASP A 121 15.91 -7.21 -22.31
C ASP A 121 14.81 -8.15 -21.78
N GLY A 122 13.94 -7.60 -20.94
CA GLY A 122 12.85 -8.36 -20.32
C GLY A 122 13.27 -9.24 -19.14
N SER A 123 14.58 -9.32 -18.86
CA SER A 123 15.12 -10.14 -17.76
C SER A 123 15.26 -9.39 -16.45
N GLU A 124 15.27 -8.06 -16.46
CA GLU A 124 15.42 -7.25 -15.25
C GLU A 124 14.07 -6.81 -14.69
N ILE A 125 13.92 -6.97 -13.38
CA ILE A 125 12.74 -6.59 -12.64
C ILE A 125 13.17 -5.62 -11.53
N VAL A 126 12.40 -4.52 -11.43
CA VAL A 126 12.47 -3.58 -10.32
C VAL A 126 11.35 -3.91 -9.34
N ILE A 127 11.69 -4.00 -8.07
CA ILE A 127 10.76 -4.23 -6.98
C ILE A 127 10.84 -3.04 -6.03
N LEU A 128 9.71 -2.36 -5.85
CA LEU A 128 9.55 -1.31 -4.87
C LEU A 128 8.75 -1.87 -3.70
N ILE A 129 9.19 -1.60 -2.47
CA ILE A 129 8.51 -2.08 -1.26
C ILE A 129 8.18 -0.88 -0.37
N LEU A 130 6.90 -0.66 -0.17
CA LEU A 130 6.38 0.37 0.72
C LEU A 130 6.00 -0.26 2.06
N ASP A 131 6.45 0.33 3.15
CA ASP A 131 5.96 0.03 4.49
C ASP A 131 4.58 0.69 4.67
N ILE A 132 3.56 -0.13 4.90
CA ILE A 132 2.17 0.31 5.10
C ILE A 132 1.69 0.02 6.52
N THR A 133 2.62 -0.26 7.45
CA THR A 133 2.29 -0.65 8.83
C THR A 133 1.48 0.43 9.55
N ASP A 134 1.92 1.67 9.48
CA ASP A 134 1.24 2.80 10.13
C ASP A 134 -0.15 3.03 9.53
N ALA A 135 -0.27 2.92 8.20
CA ALA A 135 -1.55 3.08 7.52
C ALA A 135 -2.56 2.00 7.95
N ILE A 136 -2.12 0.73 8.01
CA ILE A 136 -2.97 -0.37 8.49
C ILE A 136 -3.35 -0.18 9.96
N THR A 137 -2.40 0.23 10.80
CA THR A 137 -2.62 0.43 12.23
C THR A 137 -3.61 1.57 12.47
N ALA A 138 -3.44 2.70 11.78
CA ALA A 138 -4.34 3.85 11.86
C ALA A 138 -5.76 3.49 11.38
N HIS A 139 -5.86 2.74 10.28
CA HIS A 139 -7.17 2.29 9.77
C HIS A 139 -7.88 1.36 10.76
N LYS A 140 -7.18 0.42 11.37
CA LYS A 140 -7.75 -0.46 12.40
C LYS A 140 -8.21 0.32 13.63
N ALA A 141 -7.40 1.28 14.11
CA ALA A 141 -7.77 2.11 15.25
C ALA A 141 -9.04 2.93 14.97
N LEU A 142 -9.17 3.49 13.77
CA LEU A 142 -10.38 4.21 13.35
C LEU A 142 -11.61 3.29 13.33
N ASP A 143 -11.48 2.10 12.73
CA ASP A 143 -12.58 1.12 12.67
C ASP A 143 -13.02 0.65 14.07
N GLU A 144 -12.07 0.46 14.99
CA GLU A 144 -12.37 0.15 16.40
C GLU A 144 -13.09 1.30 17.11
N GLN A 145 -12.67 2.55 16.87
CA GLN A 145 -13.35 3.73 17.44
C GLN A 145 -14.77 3.89 16.88
N GLU A 146 -14.97 3.71 15.60
CA GLU A 146 -16.30 3.75 14.99
C GLU A 146 -17.22 2.67 15.57
N LYS A 147 -16.73 1.45 15.73
CA LYS A 147 -17.49 0.35 16.35
C LYS A 147 -17.84 0.65 17.80
N LEU A 148 -16.90 1.18 18.58
CA LEU A 148 -17.12 1.56 19.96
C LEU A 148 -18.19 2.67 20.06
N LEU A 149 -18.05 3.72 19.26
CA LEU A 149 -19.02 4.83 19.23
C LEU A 149 -20.41 4.33 18.85
N ARG A 150 -20.53 3.50 17.82
CA ARG A 150 -21.79 2.88 17.41
C ARG A 150 -22.41 2.05 18.54
N ASN A 151 -21.61 1.25 19.25
CA ASN A 151 -22.07 0.46 20.37
C ASN A 151 -22.58 1.35 21.53
N ILE A 152 -21.89 2.45 21.84
CA ILE A 152 -22.33 3.40 22.87
C ILE A 152 -23.67 4.01 22.48
N ILE A 153 -23.81 4.49 21.25
CA ILE A 153 -25.05 5.08 20.76
C ILE A 153 -26.20 4.06 20.79
N GLN A 154 -25.98 2.84 20.28
CA GLN A 154 -27.02 1.82 20.20
C GLN A 154 -27.49 1.30 21.57
N ASN A 155 -26.60 1.29 22.57
CA ASN A 155 -26.93 0.81 23.93
C ASN A 155 -27.18 1.96 24.92
N ALA A 156 -27.22 3.20 24.48
CA ALA A 156 -27.56 4.33 25.36
C ALA A 156 -28.98 4.17 25.91
N PRO A 157 -29.20 4.42 27.24
CA PRO A 157 -30.54 4.31 27.87
C PRO A 157 -31.41 5.54 27.58
N VAL A 158 -31.13 6.27 26.52
CA VAL A 158 -31.86 7.45 26.04
C VAL A 158 -32.08 7.31 24.54
N GLY A 159 -33.19 7.82 24.03
CA GLY A 159 -33.43 7.89 22.59
C GLY A 159 -32.45 8.84 21.91
N ILE A 160 -31.79 8.39 20.86
CA ILE A 160 -30.83 9.18 20.07
C ILE A 160 -31.22 9.08 18.60
N GLU A 161 -31.49 10.24 18.01
CA GLU A 161 -31.71 10.41 16.58
C GLU A 161 -30.59 11.26 16.00
N ILE A 162 -30.06 10.86 14.85
CA ILE A 162 -29.02 11.59 14.13
C ILE A 162 -29.57 12.08 12.80
N TYR A 163 -29.44 13.37 12.56
CA TYR A 163 -29.93 14.05 11.37
C TYR A 163 -28.77 14.64 10.57
N ASN A 164 -28.93 14.74 9.25
CA ASN A 164 -27.99 15.48 8.41
C ASN A 164 -28.27 17.00 8.43
N ASP A 165 -27.45 17.75 7.70
CA ASP A 165 -27.53 19.20 7.52
C ASP A 165 -28.84 19.70 6.87
N ARG A 166 -29.64 18.78 6.31
CA ARG A 166 -30.96 19.07 5.72
C ARG A 166 -32.12 18.61 6.59
N GLY A 167 -31.85 18.26 7.86
CA GLY A 167 -32.85 17.78 8.81
C GLY A 167 -33.40 16.38 8.50
N ARG A 168 -32.73 15.57 7.66
CA ARG A 168 -33.19 14.20 7.37
C ARG A 168 -32.55 13.21 8.32
N LEU A 169 -33.37 12.31 8.88
CA LEU A 169 -32.94 11.24 9.79
C LEU A 169 -31.97 10.30 9.07
N ILE A 170 -30.74 10.21 9.60
CA ILE A 170 -29.68 9.33 9.10
C ILE A 170 -29.67 8.04 9.89
N ASP A 171 -29.69 8.15 11.24
CA ASP A 171 -29.57 7.02 12.14
C ASP A 171 -30.39 7.23 13.41
N ILE A 172 -30.72 6.13 14.10
CA ILE A 172 -31.52 6.09 15.29
C ILE A 172 -31.10 4.90 16.16
N ASN A 173 -31.03 5.08 17.47
CA ASN A 173 -30.64 4.00 18.36
C ASN A 173 -31.79 3.08 18.78
N THR A 174 -31.44 1.94 19.36
CA THR A 174 -32.40 0.92 19.78
C THR A 174 -33.42 1.47 20.80
N CYS A 175 -32.99 2.26 21.78
CA CYS A 175 -33.83 2.85 22.79
C CYS A 175 -34.95 3.74 22.20
N ASP A 176 -34.59 4.53 21.21
CA ASP A 176 -35.56 5.41 20.55
C ASP A 176 -36.55 4.63 19.70
N LEU A 177 -36.08 3.61 18.96
CA LEU A 177 -36.95 2.70 18.22
C LEU A 177 -37.99 2.03 19.14
N GLU A 178 -37.57 1.60 20.33
CA GLU A 178 -38.46 0.99 21.34
C GLU A 178 -39.47 2.01 21.91
N MET A 179 -39.01 3.24 22.21
CA MET A 179 -39.85 4.31 22.71
C MET A 179 -40.99 4.67 21.75
N PHE A 180 -40.72 4.68 20.47
CA PHE A 180 -41.70 5.01 19.42
C PHE A 180 -42.39 3.77 18.83
N GLY A 181 -42.08 2.55 19.29
CA GLY A 181 -42.67 1.30 18.79
C GLY A 181 -42.33 0.98 17.34
N VAL A 182 -41.21 1.50 16.84
CA VAL A 182 -40.77 1.32 15.46
C VAL A 182 -40.01 0.01 15.32
N LYS A 183 -40.59 -0.93 14.58
CA LYS A 183 -39.99 -2.26 14.37
C LYS A 183 -39.00 -2.31 13.22
N ASP A 184 -39.07 -1.38 12.30
CA ASP A 184 -38.24 -1.35 11.09
C ASP A 184 -37.63 0.05 10.89
N PRO A 185 -36.35 0.24 11.24
CA PRO A 185 -35.66 1.52 11.07
C PRO A 185 -35.65 2.03 9.63
N GLY A 186 -35.72 1.12 8.63
CA GLY A 186 -35.75 1.49 7.23
C GLY A 186 -36.95 2.35 6.83
N LYS A 187 -38.07 2.23 7.58
CA LYS A 187 -39.26 3.01 7.30
C LYS A 187 -39.21 4.46 7.73
N ILE A 188 -38.35 4.78 8.67
CA ILE A 188 -38.20 6.13 9.21
C ILE A 188 -36.93 6.83 8.72
N ARG A 189 -35.97 6.12 8.16
CA ARG A 189 -34.77 6.73 7.54
C ARG A 189 -35.18 7.71 6.43
N GLY A 190 -34.58 8.89 6.48
CA GLY A 190 -34.86 9.98 5.52
C GLY A 190 -36.08 10.83 5.86
N LEU A 191 -36.86 10.51 6.94
CA LEU A 191 -37.87 11.40 7.43
C LEU A 191 -37.27 12.76 7.80
N ASN A 192 -37.96 13.81 7.47
CA ASN A 192 -37.51 15.16 7.77
C ASN A 192 -37.97 15.60 9.15
N LEU A 193 -37.04 16.04 9.98
CA LEU A 193 -37.31 16.58 11.32
C LEU A 193 -38.38 17.69 11.29
N PHE A 194 -38.34 18.57 10.29
CA PHE A 194 -39.25 19.69 10.16
C PHE A 194 -40.69 19.28 9.77
N ASP A 195 -40.84 18.09 9.18
CA ASP A 195 -42.14 17.52 8.82
C ASP A 195 -42.77 16.67 9.96
N ASN A 196 -42.05 16.48 11.08
CA ASN A 196 -42.50 15.68 12.20
C ASN A 196 -43.59 16.42 12.96
N PRO A 197 -44.85 15.87 13.03
CA PRO A 197 -45.95 16.53 13.68
C PRO A 197 -45.82 16.62 15.21
N ASN A 198 -44.94 15.80 15.81
CA ASN A 198 -44.64 15.80 17.22
C ASN A 198 -43.69 16.89 17.68
N PHE A 199 -43.06 17.62 16.72
CA PHE A 199 -42.18 18.73 17.02
C PHE A 199 -42.97 20.05 17.05
N PRO A 200 -42.93 20.81 18.15
CA PRO A 200 -43.53 22.13 18.23
C PRO A 200 -42.94 23.07 17.18
N GLU A 201 -43.79 23.91 16.57
CA GLU A 201 -43.33 24.88 15.55
C GLU A 201 -42.22 25.83 16.07
N GLU A 202 -42.29 26.19 17.36
CA GLU A 202 -41.27 27.01 18.02
C GLU A 202 -39.90 26.35 18.08
N THR A 203 -39.84 25.01 18.11
CA THR A 203 -38.59 24.23 18.12
C THR A 203 -37.99 24.16 16.72
N LYS A 204 -38.83 24.13 15.67
CA LYS A 204 -38.41 24.07 14.27
C LYS A 204 -37.68 25.34 13.82
N ILE A 205 -37.92 26.47 14.47
CA ILE A 205 -37.30 27.78 14.15
C ILE A 205 -35.88 27.91 14.78
N ARG A 206 -35.53 27.08 15.76
CA ARG A 206 -34.25 27.18 16.50
C ARG A 206 -33.17 26.21 16.06
N ILE A 207 -33.44 25.35 15.11
CA ILE A 207 -32.51 24.38 14.52
C ILE A 207 -32.08 24.84 13.13
#